data_8c283925a7ff3f3c0cd84b62d5f7a798
#
_entry.id   8c283925a7ff3f3c0cd84b62d5f7a798
#
_cell.length_a   1.000
_cell.length_b   1.000
_cell.length_c   1.000
_cell.angle_alpha   90.00
_cell.angle_beta   90.00
_cell.angle_gamma   90.00
#
_symmetry.space_group_name_H-M   'P 1'
#
loop_
_entity.id
_entity.type
_entity.pdbx_description
1 polymer ?
#
loop_
_entity_poly.entity_id
_entity_poly.type
_entity_poly.pdbx_seq_one_letter_code
_entity_poly.pdbx_strand_id
1 'polypeptide(L)'
;VSHLYGLYPANEISPERTPDLAAAARKTLEARGDESTGWSMGWKVNFWARLHDGEHAYKLLADLLRPSLRKDMDMKHGGGTYPNLFCAHPPFQIDGNFGGCAGIAEMLVQSHNGYIEFLPALPTAWKNGEFKGLCVQGAGEVHAQWSDGELLHAGLKVKKGGTFRIKIPGSMPVLEVQLNGKAVSCPIVDGMIVMDLHAADELAVNMRKDS
;
A
#
# COMPACT_ATOMS: atom_id res chain seq x y z
N VAL A 1 16.15 -9.54 -6.46
CA VAL A 1 14.66 -9.53 -6.49
C VAL A 1 14.07 -8.91 -7.77
N SER A 2 14.91 -8.37 -8.68
CA SER A 2 14.47 -7.68 -9.92
C SER A 2 13.66 -8.54 -10.88
N HIS A 3 13.76 -9.87 -10.82
CA HIS A 3 12.93 -10.80 -11.59
C HIS A 3 11.43 -10.77 -11.19
N LEU A 4 11.09 -10.17 -10.05
CA LEU A 4 9.72 -9.94 -9.61
C LEU A 4 9.19 -8.54 -10.02
N TYR A 5 9.81 -7.91 -11.02
CA TYR A 5 9.38 -6.62 -11.57
C TYR A 5 7.90 -6.62 -11.96
N GLY A 6 7.40 -7.76 -12.49
CA GLY A 6 5.98 -7.92 -12.83
C GLY A 6 5.01 -7.82 -11.65
N LEU A 7 5.49 -8.05 -10.39
CA LEU A 7 4.69 -7.84 -9.19
C LEU A 7 4.76 -6.37 -8.74
N TYR A 8 5.97 -5.80 -8.74
CA TYR A 8 6.21 -4.39 -8.41
C TYR A 8 7.52 -3.91 -9.10
N PRO A 9 7.55 -2.72 -9.70
CA PRO A 9 6.50 -1.69 -9.76
C PRO A 9 5.44 -1.92 -10.85
N ALA A 10 5.63 -2.91 -11.72
CA ALA A 10 4.63 -3.27 -12.71
C ALA A 10 3.40 -3.93 -12.05
N ASN A 11 2.45 -4.39 -12.87
CA ASN A 11 1.18 -4.94 -12.40
C ASN A 11 0.71 -6.18 -13.18
N GLU A 12 1.64 -6.91 -13.79
CA GLU A 12 1.32 -8.16 -14.49
C GLU A 12 0.98 -9.29 -13.52
N ILE A 13 1.59 -9.26 -12.31
CA ILE A 13 1.34 -10.22 -11.24
C ILE A 13 0.45 -9.57 -10.20
N SER A 14 -0.70 -10.18 -9.94
CA SER A 14 -1.69 -9.72 -8.96
C SER A 14 -2.38 -10.91 -8.30
N PRO A 15 -2.62 -10.89 -6.97
CA PRO A 15 -3.36 -11.94 -6.28
C PRO A 15 -4.74 -12.21 -6.87
N GLU A 16 -5.39 -11.18 -7.42
CA GLU A 16 -6.74 -11.27 -7.96
C GLU A 16 -6.77 -11.68 -9.44
N ARG A 17 -5.87 -11.12 -10.26
CA ARG A 17 -5.89 -11.32 -11.71
C ARG A 17 -5.06 -12.52 -12.18
N THR A 18 -3.96 -12.80 -11.46
CA THR A 18 -3.01 -13.87 -11.78
C THR A 18 -2.58 -14.62 -10.52
N PRO A 19 -3.54 -15.29 -9.83
CA PRO A 19 -3.30 -15.88 -8.50
C PRO A 19 -2.16 -16.93 -8.51
N ASP A 20 -2.02 -17.71 -9.58
CA ASP A 20 -0.94 -18.70 -9.69
C ASP A 20 0.43 -18.04 -9.77
N LEU A 21 0.56 -16.92 -10.50
CA LEU A 21 1.81 -16.16 -10.57
C LEU A 21 2.09 -15.47 -9.23
N ALA A 22 1.07 -14.97 -8.54
CA ALA A 22 1.22 -14.39 -7.21
C ALA A 22 1.67 -15.43 -6.19
N ALA A 23 1.13 -16.66 -6.25
CA ALA A 23 1.57 -17.77 -5.42
C ALA A 23 3.04 -18.17 -5.71
N ALA A 24 3.45 -18.19 -6.97
CA ALA A 24 4.83 -18.45 -7.37
C ALA A 24 5.78 -17.34 -6.90
N ALA A 25 5.35 -16.07 -6.97
CA ALA A 25 6.09 -14.93 -6.46
C ALA A 25 6.30 -15.02 -4.94
N ARG A 26 5.24 -15.39 -4.19
CA ARG A 26 5.30 -15.62 -2.73
C ARG A 26 6.34 -16.70 -2.39
N LYS A 27 6.28 -17.87 -3.03
CA LYS A 27 7.26 -18.96 -2.84
C LYS A 27 8.67 -18.51 -3.14
N THR A 28 8.86 -17.69 -4.17
CA THR A 28 10.17 -17.13 -4.52
C THR A 28 10.70 -16.21 -3.42
N LEU A 29 9.85 -15.35 -2.86
CA LEU A 29 10.23 -14.46 -1.76
C LEU A 29 10.57 -15.24 -0.49
N GLU A 30 9.77 -16.23 -0.13
CA GLU A 30 10.00 -17.13 1.00
C GLU A 30 11.33 -17.87 0.86
N ALA A 31 11.62 -18.43 -0.32
CA ALA A 31 12.88 -19.13 -0.59
C ALA A 31 14.11 -18.22 -0.52
N ARG A 32 13.96 -16.92 -0.82
CA ARG A 32 15.04 -15.93 -0.72
C ARG A 32 15.25 -15.44 0.71
N GLY A 33 14.29 -15.63 1.59
CA GLY A 33 14.31 -15.16 2.96
C GLY A 33 14.21 -13.62 3.08
N ASP A 34 14.20 -13.14 4.29
CA ASP A 34 13.98 -11.72 4.63
C ASP A 34 15.28 -10.92 4.62
N GLU A 35 16.36 -11.54 5.12
CA GLU A 35 17.63 -10.85 5.26
C GLU A 35 18.18 -10.36 3.91
N SER A 36 18.53 -9.08 3.85
CA SER A 36 19.04 -8.45 2.64
C SER A 36 19.59 -7.05 2.90
N THR A 37 20.20 -6.47 1.87
CA THR A 37 20.65 -5.08 1.88
C THR A 37 19.48 -4.10 1.77
N GLY A 38 19.70 -2.83 2.08
CA GLY A 38 18.65 -1.83 2.23
C GLY A 38 17.71 -1.70 1.04
N TRP A 39 18.21 -1.52 -0.21
CA TRP A 39 17.32 -1.40 -1.37
C TRP A 39 16.52 -2.69 -1.64
N SER A 40 17.17 -3.84 -1.46
CA SER A 40 16.51 -5.14 -1.65
C SER A 40 15.41 -5.36 -0.60
N MET A 41 15.63 -4.89 0.63
CA MET A 41 14.64 -4.93 1.70
C MET A 41 13.47 -4.00 1.41
N GLY A 42 13.73 -2.76 0.98
CA GLY A 42 12.70 -1.82 0.54
C GLY A 42 11.83 -2.40 -0.59
N TRP A 43 12.44 -3.09 -1.57
CA TRP A 43 11.69 -3.79 -2.61
C TRP A 43 10.82 -4.93 -2.06
N LYS A 44 11.34 -5.71 -1.12
CA LYS A 44 10.56 -6.80 -0.49
C LYS A 44 9.36 -6.27 0.29
N VAL A 45 9.46 -5.13 0.97
CA VAL A 45 8.29 -4.48 1.60
C VAL A 45 7.20 -4.25 0.57
N ASN A 46 7.54 -3.67 -0.59
CA ASN A 46 6.58 -3.42 -1.66
C ASN A 46 5.99 -4.72 -2.23
N PHE A 47 6.80 -5.77 -2.41
CA PHE A 47 6.30 -7.05 -2.90
C PHE A 47 5.28 -7.68 -1.95
N TRP A 48 5.56 -7.69 -0.65
CA TRP A 48 4.63 -8.25 0.34
C TRP A 48 3.37 -7.40 0.47
N ALA A 49 3.48 -6.07 0.36
CA ALA A 49 2.31 -5.19 0.28
C ALA A 49 1.43 -5.51 -0.94
N ARG A 50 2.04 -5.73 -2.12
CA ARG A 50 1.33 -6.14 -3.35
C ARG A 50 0.72 -7.54 -3.29
N LEU A 51 1.26 -8.41 -2.44
CA LEU A 51 0.70 -9.73 -2.13
C LEU A 51 -0.33 -9.68 -0.99
N HIS A 52 -0.72 -8.50 -0.52
CA HIS A 52 -1.66 -8.25 0.57
C HIS A 52 -1.22 -8.91 1.90
N ASP A 53 0.07 -9.03 2.12
CA ASP A 53 0.65 -9.57 3.35
C ASP A 53 1.24 -8.43 4.20
N GLY A 54 0.36 -7.76 4.93
CA GLY A 54 0.70 -6.61 5.77
C GLY A 54 1.66 -6.95 6.91
N GLU A 55 1.52 -8.13 7.51
CA GLU A 55 2.38 -8.57 8.61
C GLU A 55 3.82 -8.77 8.14
N HIS A 56 4.00 -9.42 7.00
CA HIS A 56 5.33 -9.63 6.45
C HIS A 56 5.96 -8.32 5.94
N ALA A 57 5.17 -7.47 5.27
CA ALA A 57 5.63 -6.15 4.87
C ALA A 57 6.07 -5.30 6.07
N TYR A 58 5.30 -5.29 7.15
CA TYR A 58 5.61 -4.58 8.39
C TYR A 58 6.87 -5.10 9.07
N LYS A 59 7.04 -6.43 9.16
CA LYS A 59 8.25 -7.04 9.68
C LYS A 59 9.49 -6.54 8.93
N LEU A 60 9.47 -6.55 7.61
CA LEU A 60 10.59 -6.09 6.79
C LEU A 60 10.81 -4.58 6.89
N LEU A 61 9.75 -3.78 7.04
CA LEU A 61 9.85 -2.36 7.29
C LEU A 61 10.53 -2.10 8.65
N ALA A 62 10.17 -2.84 9.70
CA ALA A 62 10.82 -2.75 11.00
C ALA A 62 12.31 -3.14 10.93
N ASP A 63 12.64 -4.18 10.18
CA ASP A 63 14.02 -4.60 9.94
C ASP A 63 14.82 -3.54 9.15
N LEU A 64 14.20 -2.89 8.16
CA LEU A 64 14.79 -1.78 7.40
C LEU A 64 15.10 -0.58 8.28
N LEU A 65 14.25 -0.29 9.26
CA LEU A 65 14.39 0.83 10.19
C LEU A 65 15.26 0.52 11.41
N ARG A 66 15.70 -0.72 11.58
CA ARG A 66 16.56 -1.13 12.69
C ARG A 66 17.87 -0.34 12.69
N PRO A 67 18.31 0.22 13.84
CA PRO A 67 19.56 0.94 13.91
C PRO A 67 20.76 0.09 13.47
N SER A 68 21.57 0.62 12.55
CA SER A 68 22.80 0.00 12.08
C SER A 68 23.99 0.74 12.66
N LEU A 69 24.81 0.03 13.44
CA LEU A 69 26.06 0.55 14.00
C LEU A 69 27.30 0.08 13.23
N ARG A 70 27.09 -0.65 12.14
CA ARG A 70 28.18 -1.21 11.32
C ARG A 70 28.89 -0.12 10.53
N LYS A 71 30.25 -0.24 10.49
CA LYS A 71 31.13 0.64 9.72
C LYS A 71 31.77 -0.07 8.53
N ASP A 72 31.67 -1.40 8.48
CA ASP A 72 32.25 -2.28 7.47
C ASP A 72 31.24 -2.64 6.38
N MET A 73 31.75 -2.90 5.18
CA MET A 73 30.93 -3.40 4.08
C MET A 73 30.63 -4.89 4.27
N ASP A 74 29.39 -5.20 4.59
CA ASP A 74 28.87 -6.57 4.62
C ASP A 74 27.66 -6.69 3.69
N MET A 75 27.88 -7.24 2.51
CA MET A 75 26.89 -7.40 1.47
C MET A 75 25.83 -8.48 1.79
N LYS A 76 26.04 -9.29 2.82
CA LYS A 76 25.15 -10.40 3.17
C LYS A 76 24.23 -10.04 4.35
N HIS A 77 24.75 -9.31 5.33
CA HIS A 77 24.06 -8.98 6.58
C HIS A 77 23.82 -7.48 6.71
N GLY A 78 23.74 -6.78 5.57
CA GLY A 78 23.45 -5.35 5.53
C GLY A 78 21.97 -5.07 5.85
N GLY A 79 21.63 -3.82 5.81
CA GLY A 79 20.30 -3.30 6.11
C GLY A 79 20.23 -2.56 7.43
N GLY A 80 19.08 -1.97 7.70
CA GLY A 80 18.87 -1.07 8.81
C GLY A 80 19.11 0.39 8.41
N THR A 81 19.18 1.26 9.42
CA THR A 81 19.23 2.72 9.27
C THR A 81 20.34 3.28 10.11
N TYR A 82 21.16 4.15 9.53
CA TYR A 82 22.20 4.89 10.26
C TYR A 82 21.58 5.96 11.21
N PRO A 83 22.35 6.48 12.19
CA PRO A 83 21.83 7.52 13.11
C PRO A 83 21.33 8.78 12.43
N ASN A 84 21.77 9.07 11.20
CA ASN A 84 21.29 10.17 10.37
C ASN A 84 20.04 9.82 9.53
N LEU A 85 19.40 8.70 9.83
CA LEU A 85 18.21 8.16 9.15
C LEU A 85 18.44 7.67 7.72
N PHE A 86 19.66 7.61 7.24
CA PHE A 86 19.97 7.06 5.93
C PHE A 86 19.99 5.52 5.97
N CYS A 87 19.45 4.91 4.92
CA CYS A 87 19.47 3.46 4.77
C CYS A 87 20.90 2.91 4.71
N ALA A 88 21.15 1.90 5.52
CA ALA A 88 22.43 1.20 5.57
C ALA A 88 22.43 0.01 4.60
N HIS A 89 23.28 0.13 3.57
CA HIS A 89 23.52 -1.00 2.68
C HIS A 89 24.69 -1.90 3.13
N PRO A 90 25.75 -1.48 3.86
CA PRO A 90 26.72 -0.41 3.75
C PRO A 90 27.51 -0.43 2.43
N PRO A 91 27.93 0.75 1.86
CA PRO A 91 27.63 2.10 2.33
C PRO A 91 26.16 2.49 2.13
N PHE A 92 25.81 3.73 2.46
CA PHE A 92 24.47 4.31 2.26
C PHE A 92 23.92 4.11 0.84
N GLN A 93 22.63 3.76 0.78
CA GLN A 93 21.83 3.72 -0.45
C GLN A 93 20.47 4.37 -0.20
N ILE A 94 20.18 5.47 -0.91
CA ILE A 94 18.90 6.19 -0.81
C ILE A 94 17.70 5.32 -1.25
N ASP A 95 17.96 4.34 -2.10
CA ASP A 95 16.93 3.41 -2.60
C ASP A 95 16.15 2.72 -1.48
N GLY A 96 16.83 2.37 -0.37
CA GLY A 96 16.16 1.78 0.79
C GLY A 96 15.22 2.76 1.49
N ASN A 97 15.59 4.04 1.57
CA ASN A 97 14.71 5.07 2.11
C ASN A 97 13.47 5.26 1.25
N PHE A 98 13.65 5.44 -0.06
CA PHE A 98 12.53 5.64 -0.99
C PHE A 98 11.68 4.37 -1.12
N GLY A 99 12.32 3.19 -1.15
CA GLY A 99 11.61 1.91 -1.17
C GLY A 99 10.76 1.68 0.09
N GLY A 100 11.27 2.06 1.26
CA GLY A 100 10.51 2.02 2.51
C GLY A 100 9.30 2.95 2.51
N CYS A 101 9.49 4.21 2.07
CA CYS A 101 8.38 5.17 1.93
C CYS A 101 7.32 4.67 0.93
N ALA A 102 7.74 4.16 -0.23
CA ALA A 102 6.83 3.58 -1.21
C ALA A 102 6.09 2.36 -0.65
N GLY A 103 6.80 1.50 0.12
CA GLY A 103 6.21 0.34 0.77
C GLY A 103 5.12 0.70 1.77
N ILE A 104 5.32 1.74 2.59
CA ILE A 104 4.28 2.25 3.49
C ILE A 104 3.06 2.71 2.69
N ALA A 105 3.26 3.46 1.59
CA ALA A 105 2.16 3.88 0.74
C ALA A 105 1.41 2.69 0.14
N GLU A 106 2.11 1.67 -0.38
CA GLU A 106 1.52 0.44 -0.93
C GLU A 106 0.77 -0.39 0.12
N MET A 107 1.17 -0.34 1.40
CA MET A 107 0.45 -0.98 2.49
C MET A 107 -0.88 -0.28 2.78
N LEU A 108 -0.95 1.05 2.59
CA LEU A 108 -2.09 1.89 2.93
C LEU A 108 -3.07 2.10 1.77
N VAL A 109 -2.57 2.21 0.54
CA VAL A 109 -3.43 2.39 -0.65
C VAL A 109 -2.76 1.82 -1.89
N GLN A 110 -3.53 1.14 -2.72
CA GLN A 110 -3.11 0.67 -4.04
C GLN A 110 -4.09 1.13 -5.11
N SER A 111 -3.57 1.44 -6.31
CA SER A 111 -4.41 1.86 -7.46
C SER A 111 -3.95 1.29 -8.80
N HIS A 112 -2.99 0.38 -8.79
CA HIS A 112 -2.36 -0.19 -9.97
C HIS A 112 -3.24 -1.19 -10.74
N ASN A 113 -4.29 -1.72 -10.11
CA ASN A 113 -5.21 -2.69 -10.72
C ASN A 113 -6.40 -2.05 -11.45
N GLY A 114 -6.40 -0.72 -11.63
CA GLY A 114 -7.49 0.02 -12.28
C GLY A 114 -8.64 0.39 -11.33
N TYR A 115 -8.47 0.19 -10.04
CA TYR A 115 -9.33 0.66 -8.97
C TYR A 115 -8.48 1.11 -7.77
N ILE A 116 -9.06 1.92 -6.90
CA ILE A 116 -8.45 2.36 -5.64
C ILE A 116 -8.86 1.37 -4.56
N GLU A 117 -7.88 0.80 -3.88
CA GLU A 117 -8.05 -0.11 -2.75
C GLU A 117 -7.41 0.49 -1.51
N PHE A 118 -8.19 0.69 -0.47
CA PHE A 118 -7.73 1.21 0.81
C PHE A 118 -7.33 0.08 1.75
N LEU A 119 -6.24 0.27 2.46
CA LEU A 119 -5.69 -0.63 3.49
C LEU A 119 -5.44 -2.07 3.01
N PRO A 120 -4.93 -2.29 1.78
CA PRO A 120 -4.79 -3.64 1.20
C PRO A 120 -3.82 -4.53 1.98
N ALA A 121 -2.87 -3.93 2.71
CA ALA A 121 -1.86 -4.66 3.48
C ALA A 121 -1.61 -4.01 4.84
N LEU A 122 -2.70 -3.70 5.56
CA LEU A 122 -2.62 -3.10 6.89
C LEU A 122 -2.14 -4.16 7.91
N PRO A 123 -1.03 -3.91 8.64
CA PRO A 123 -0.59 -4.83 9.69
C PRO A 123 -1.42 -4.65 10.96
N THR A 124 -1.53 -5.71 11.77
CA THR A 124 -2.24 -5.67 13.06
C THR A 124 -1.67 -4.66 14.05
N ALA A 125 -0.38 -4.28 13.88
CA ALA A 125 0.26 -3.24 14.67
C ALA A 125 -0.32 -1.84 14.44
N TRP A 126 -0.93 -1.59 13.28
CA TRP A 126 -1.53 -0.28 12.91
C TRP A 126 -3.05 -0.31 13.10
N LYS A 127 -3.50 -0.64 14.29
CA LYS A 127 -4.94 -0.78 14.61
C LYS A 127 -5.75 0.46 14.31
N ASN A 128 -5.22 1.64 14.61
CA ASN A 128 -5.89 2.91 14.42
C ASN A 128 -4.97 3.86 13.69
N GLY A 129 -5.53 4.67 12.80
CA GLY A 129 -4.72 5.65 12.09
C GLY A 129 -5.50 6.45 11.06
N GLU A 130 -4.77 7.36 10.45
CA GLU A 130 -5.22 8.13 9.29
C GLU A 130 -4.05 8.43 8.36
N PHE A 131 -4.36 8.64 7.10
CA PHE A 131 -3.43 9.27 6.16
C PHE A 131 -4.16 10.27 5.28
N LYS A 132 -3.42 11.25 4.76
CA LYS A 132 -3.92 12.29 3.86
C LYS A 132 -2.91 12.59 2.77
N GLY A 133 -3.39 12.85 1.56
CA GLY A 133 -2.57 13.35 0.47
C GLY A 133 -1.80 12.31 -0.31
N LEU A 134 -2.09 11.01 -0.17
CA LEU A 134 -1.48 10.01 -1.04
C LEU A 134 -2.08 10.10 -2.45
N CYS A 135 -1.21 10.09 -3.47
CA CYS A 135 -1.64 10.16 -4.86
C CYS A 135 -1.98 8.76 -5.39
N VAL A 136 -3.03 8.68 -6.20
CA VAL A 136 -3.47 7.46 -6.88
C VAL A 136 -3.47 7.62 -8.40
N GLN A 137 -3.43 6.51 -9.13
CA GLN A 137 -3.56 6.52 -10.59
C GLN A 137 -4.90 7.13 -11.00
N GLY A 138 -4.93 7.84 -12.13
CA GLY A 138 -6.09 8.61 -12.58
C GLY A 138 -6.13 10.05 -12.09
N ALA A 139 -5.01 10.54 -11.48
CA ALA A 139 -4.86 11.91 -10.99
C ALA A 139 -5.85 12.28 -9.87
N GLY A 140 -5.92 11.44 -8.87
CA GLY A 140 -6.61 11.70 -7.60
C GLY A 140 -5.64 11.79 -6.43
N GLU A 141 -6.12 12.39 -5.36
CA GLU A 141 -5.45 12.44 -4.06
C GLU A 141 -6.41 11.89 -3.00
N VAL A 142 -5.94 10.95 -2.20
CA VAL A 142 -6.80 10.21 -1.28
C VAL A 142 -6.41 10.42 0.18
N HIS A 143 -7.40 10.22 1.04
CA HIS A 143 -7.25 10.14 2.48
C HIS A 143 -8.10 9.02 3.04
N ALA A 144 -7.72 8.49 4.18
CA ALA A 144 -8.50 7.47 4.88
C ALA A 144 -8.29 7.57 6.39
N GLN A 145 -9.28 7.07 7.13
CA GLN A 145 -9.25 6.90 8.57
C GLN A 145 -9.76 5.50 8.91
N TRP A 146 -9.09 4.85 9.85
CA TRP A 146 -9.47 3.51 10.29
C TRP A 146 -9.35 3.36 11.81
N SER A 147 -10.09 2.41 12.36
CA SER A 147 -10.03 2.04 13.77
C SER A 147 -10.23 0.54 13.92
N ASP A 148 -9.45 -0.06 14.81
CA ASP A 148 -9.40 -1.52 15.05
C ASP A 148 -9.12 -2.34 13.78
N GLY A 149 -8.35 -1.76 12.84
CA GLY A 149 -8.03 -2.39 11.56
C GLY A 149 -9.10 -2.22 10.48
N GLU A 150 -10.21 -1.57 10.78
CA GLU A 150 -11.35 -1.39 9.88
C GLU A 150 -11.43 0.03 9.32
N LEU A 151 -11.63 0.13 8.00
CA LEU A 151 -11.79 1.41 7.31
C LEU A 151 -13.10 2.08 7.76
N LEU A 152 -13.01 3.28 8.34
CA LEU A 152 -14.20 4.06 8.77
C LEU A 152 -14.58 5.12 7.75
N HIS A 153 -13.59 5.75 7.16
CA HIS A 153 -13.77 6.84 6.22
C HIS A 153 -12.71 6.78 5.13
N ALA A 154 -13.13 6.97 3.90
CA ALA A 154 -12.25 7.14 2.74
C ALA A 154 -12.69 8.34 1.92
N GLY A 155 -11.73 9.08 1.40
CA GLY A 155 -12.01 10.22 0.53
C GLY A 155 -11.07 10.30 -0.66
N LEU A 156 -11.60 10.84 -1.74
CA LEU A 156 -10.89 11.08 -2.99
C LEU A 156 -11.13 12.52 -3.43
N LYS A 157 -10.06 13.27 -3.62
CA LYS A 157 -10.06 14.58 -4.28
C LYS A 157 -9.53 14.44 -5.69
N VAL A 158 -10.36 14.78 -6.66
CA VAL A 158 -10.05 14.59 -8.08
C VAL A 158 -9.27 15.77 -8.62
N LYS A 159 -8.08 15.52 -9.20
CA LYS A 159 -7.25 16.55 -9.88
C LYS A 159 -7.55 16.63 -11.38
N LYS A 160 -7.93 15.51 -11.97
CA LYS A 160 -8.32 15.41 -13.39
C LYS A 160 -9.54 14.51 -13.51
N GLY A 161 -10.58 14.96 -14.20
CA GLY A 161 -11.81 14.20 -14.39
C GLY A 161 -11.59 12.86 -15.10
N GLY A 162 -12.45 11.91 -14.77
CA GLY A 162 -12.43 10.56 -15.33
C GLY A 162 -13.31 9.59 -14.55
N THR A 163 -13.32 8.34 -14.97
CA THR A 163 -14.02 7.27 -14.25
C THR A 163 -13.12 6.71 -13.14
N PHE A 164 -13.59 6.83 -11.90
CA PHE A 164 -12.92 6.27 -10.72
C PHE A 164 -13.66 5.02 -10.24
N ARG A 165 -12.88 4.01 -9.87
CA ARG A 165 -13.36 2.79 -9.26
C ARG A 165 -12.75 2.67 -7.86
N ILE A 166 -13.58 2.45 -6.85
CA ILE A 166 -13.14 2.30 -5.47
C ILE A 166 -13.62 0.94 -4.99
N LYS A 167 -12.68 0.09 -4.60
CA LYS A 167 -12.97 -1.21 -4.01
C LYS A 167 -13.39 -1.01 -2.55
N ILE A 168 -14.56 -1.56 -2.23
CA ILE A 168 -15.10 -1.52 -0.87
C ILE A 168 -14.66 -2.79 -0.13
N PRO A 169 -14.08 -2.68 1.08
CA PRO A 169 -13.79 -3.85 1.89
C PRO A 169 -15.07 -4.66 2.15
N GLY A 170 -15.03 -5.97 1.86
CA GLY A 170 -16.21 -6.83 1.98
C GLY A 170 -16.71 -7.06 3.41
N SER A 171 -15.93 -6.65 4.41
CA SER A 171 -16.24 -6.81 5.84
C SER A 171 -17.17 -5.73 6.40
N MET A 172 -17.33 -4.59 5.69
CA MET A 172 -18.08 -3.46 6.24
C MET A 172 -19.11 -2.91 5.26
N PRO A 173 -20.36 -2.67 5.72
CA PRO A 173 -21.36 -2.01 4.90
C PRO A 173 -21.02 -0.52 4.72
N VAL A 174 -21.23 -0.01 3.51
CA VAL A 174 -21.19 1.44 3.25
C VAL A 174 -22.42 2.09 3.89
N LEU A 175 -22.18 3.06 4.77
CA LEU A 175 -23.23 3.83 5.40
C LEU A 175 -23.74 4.95 4.48
N GLU A 176 -22.82 5.67 3.86
CA GLU A 176 -23.12 6.83 3.03
C GLU A 176 -22.00 7.12 2.03
N VAL A 177 -22.39 7.52 0.83
CA VAL A 177 -21.50 8.11 -0.17
C VAL A 177 -21.88 9.57 -0.38
N GLN A 178 -20.90 10.46 -0.33
CA GLN A 178 -21.10 11.89 -0.53
C GLN A 178 -20.25 12.38 -1.71
N LEU A 179 -20.85 13.20 -2.56
CA LEU A 179 -20.16 13.95 -3.61
C LEU A 179 -20.28 15.44 -3.31
N ASN A 180 -19.13 16.12 -3.16
CA ASN A 180 -19.08 17.55 -2.82
C ASN A 180 -19.93 17.90 -1.58
N GLY A 181 -19.88 17.04 -0.55
CA GLY A 181 -20.61 17.19 0.72
C GLY A 181 -22.10 16.89 0.65
N LYS A 182 -22.61 16.38 -0.48
CA LYS A 182 -24.02 15.97 -0.62
C LYS A 182 -24.13 14.47 -0.76
N ALA A 183 -25.03 13.86 0.01
CA ALA A 183 -25.32 12.43 -0.13
C ALA A 183 -25.80 12.09 -1.54
N VAL A 184 -25.24 11.04 -2.10
CA VAL A 184 -25.56 10.53 -3.43
C VAL A 184 -25.87 9.04 -3.36
N SER A 185 -26.86 8.61 -4.16
CA SER A 185 -27.10 7.18 -4.33
C SER A 185 -26.08 6.63 -5.31
N CYS A 186 -25.28 5.69 -4.86
CA CYS A 186 -24.28 5.03 -5.69
C CYS A 186 -24.42 3.52 -5.51
N PRO A 187 -24.77 2.77 -6.55
CA PRO A 187 -24.81 1.31 -6.48
C PRO A 187 -23.39 0.76 -6.31
N ILE A 188 -23.27 -0.23 -5.43
CA ILE A 188 -22.06 -1.02 -5.31
C ILE A 188 -22.25 -2.25 -6.20
N VAL A 189 -21.41 -2.38 -7.21
CA VAL A 189 -21.44 -3.49 -8.16
C VAL A 189 -20.12 -4.25 -8.03
N ASP A 190 -20.19 -5.55 -7.78
CA ASP A 190 -19.03 -6.42 -7.58
C ASP A 190 -18.04 -5.88 -6.52
N GLY A 191 -18.58 -5.33 -5.43
CA GLY A 191 -17.78 -4.75 -4.35
C GLY A 191 -17.11 -3.42 -4.69
N MET A 192 -17.51 -2.75 -5.76
CA MET A 192 -16.92 -1.49 -6.21
C MET A 192 -17.95 -0.37 -6.32
N ILE A 193 -17.55 0.83 -5.92
CA ILE A 193 -18.17 2.09 -6.32
C ILE A 193 -17.51 2.52 -7.63
N VAL A 194 -18.33 2.81 -8.66
CA VAL A 194 -17.85 3.32 -9.95
C VAL A 194 -18.55 4.64 -10.24
N MET A 195 -17.78 5.71 -10.42
CA MET A 195 -18.30 7.05 -10.68
C MET A 195 -17.46 7.81 -11.70
N ASP A 196 -18.15 8.53 -12.57
CA ASP A 196 -17.54 9.57 -13.40
C ASP A 196 -17.47 10.86 -12.61
N LEU A 197 -16.25 11.35 -12.37
CA LEU A 197 -15.98 12.51 -11.55
C LEU A 197 -15.28 13.59 -12.39
N HIS A 198 -15.50 14.85 -12.03
CA HIS A 198 -14.88 16.01 -12.66
C HIS A 198 -13.67 16.50 -11.85
N ALA A 199 -12.85 17.32 -12.45
CA ALA A 199 -11.77 18.00 -11.73
C ALA A 199 -12.35 18.84 -10.57
N ALA A 200 -11.71 18.79 -9.43
CA ALA A 200 -12.08 19.39 -8.16
C ALA A 200 -13.26 18.71 -7.42
N ASP A 201 -13.84 17.64 -7.95
CA ASP A 201 -14.81 16.86 -7.17
C ASP A 201 -14.13 16.20 -5.96
N GLU A 202 -14.89 16.16 -4.87
CA GLU A 202 -14.52 15.48 -3.62
C GLU A 202 -15.55 14.39 -3.32
N LEU A 203 -15.10 13.13 -3.37
CA LEU A 203 -15.90 11.97 -3.03
C LEU A 203 -15.53 11.51 -1.62
N ALA A 204 -16.53 11.26 -0.78
CA ALA A 204 -16.35 10.67 0.53
C ALA A 204 -17.20 9.40 0.67
N VAL A 205 -16.62 8.37 1.26
CA VAL A 205 -17.29 7.10 1.57
C VAL A 205 -17.16 6.86 3.06
N ASN A 206 -18.28 6.78 3.73
CA ASN A 206 -18.38 6.49 5.16
C ASN A 206 -18.83 5.05 5.34
N MET A 207 -18.13 4.30 6.17
CA MET A 207 -18.45 2.92 6.53
C MET A 207 -19.20 2.87 7.85
N ARG A 208 -20.05 1.86 8.01
CA ARG A 208 -20.69 1.60 9.30
C ARG A 208 -19.74 0.76 10.14
N LYS A 209 -19.42 1.21 11.35
CA LYS A 209 -18.77 0.34 12.34
C LYS A 209 -19.85 -0.59 12.88
N ASP A 210 -19.64 -1.91 12.76
CA ASP A 210 -20.51 -2.87 13.45
C ASP A 210 -20.31 -2.71 14.96
N SER A 211 -21.42 -2.55 15.68
CA SER A 211 -21.47 -2.30 17.12
C SER A 211 -21.28 -3.56 17.93
#